data_8621ef97925c98df4781f50e519fbfdc
#
_entry.id   8621ef97925c98df4781f50e519fbfdc
#
_cell.length_a   1.000
_cell.length_b   1.000
_cell.length_c   1.000
_cell.angle_alpha   90.00
_cell.angle_beta   90.00
_cell.angle_gamma   90.00
#
_symmetry.space_group_name_H-M   'P 1'
#
loop_
_entity.id
_entity.type
_entity.pdbx_description
1 polymer ?
#
loop_
_entity_poly.entity_id
_entity_poly.type
_entity_poly.pdbx_seq_one_letter_code
_entity_poly.pdbx_strand_id
1 'polypeptide(L)'
;MAKIYIIHENDEWTIHLTKRLDELKLPYEVLHLNAGTVDLSAEPPEGIYYSRMSASSHTRGHRYAPELAGAYIAWLEHHGRKVFNGSRALQLEVSKVAQYLALNKEGIHTPKTIAAVGKEQIIEAAKQFEGQPFITKHNRAGKGLGVQLFQTVASLQAYVESSAFEEPVDGITLIQEYIQSPESYITRCEFVGGTFVYAVRVDTSEGFQLCPADACQIGDLFCPVGEESDKKPKFQVIDGFHESILEKYKAVLANNGISVAGIEFIRDSKGEIYTYDINTNTNYNSDAEANSGKYGMLEVAKFLGKELEKEYGARVK
;
A
#
# COMPACT_ATOMS: atom_id res chain seq x y z
N MET A 1 8.11 23.21 -20.44
CA MET A 1 7.79 21.89 -21.02
C MET A 1 7.15 21.05 -19.95
N ALA A 2 5.96 20.51 -20.18
CA ALA A 2 5.27 19.67 -19.23
C ALA A 2 6.05 18.39 -18.92
N LYS A 3 6.01 17.93 -17.66
CA LYS A 3 6.76 16.78 -17.15
C LYS A 3 5.86 15.87 -16.33
N ILE A 4 6.37 14.70 -15.99
CA ILE A 4 5.84 13.82 -14.95
C ILE A 4 6.49 14.23 -13.63
N TYR A 5 5.70 14.67 -12.65
CA TYR A 5 6.17 14.98 -11.30
C TYR A 5 5.86 13.83 -10.37
N ILE A 6 6.90 13.28 -9.71
CA ILE A 6 6.77 12.12 -8.80
C ILE A 6 6.84 12.63 -7.36
N ILE A 7 5.71 12.60 -6.65
CA ILE A 7 5.61 12.97 -5.25
C ILE A 7 5.95 11.74 -4.39
N HIS A 8 6.98 11.82 -3.56
CA HIS A 8 7.41 10.72 -2.70
C HIS A 8 8.17 11.20 -1.45
N GLU A 9 8.54 10.26 -0.58
CA GLU A 9 9.42 10.48 0.59
C GLU A 9 10.51 9.42 0.74
N ASN A 10 10.65 8.52 -0.25
CA ASN A 10 11.60 7.41 -0.21
C ASN A 10 12.29 7.23 -1.57
N ASP A 11 13.57 7.62 -1.63
CA ASP A 11 14.39 7.57 -2.85
C ASP A 11 14.64 6.13 -3.30
N GLU A 12 14.89 5.20 -2.36
CA GLU A 12 15.18 3.79 -2.67
C GLU A 12 14.02 3.13 -3.40
N TRP A 13 12.78 3.45 -3.05
CA TRP A 13 11.60 2.91 -3.72
C TRP A 13 11.29 3.63 -5.04
N THR A 14 11.72 4.87 -5.18
CA THR A 14 11.42 5.69 -6.36
C THR A 14 12.37 5.42 -7.52
N ILE A 15 13.60 5.00 -7.24
CA ILE A 15 14.62 4.71 -8.27
C ILE A 15 14.18 3.66 -9.29
N HIS A 16 13.34 2.70 -8.90
CA HIS A 16 12.80 1.68 -9.81
C HIS A 16 11.89 2.29 -10.88
N LEU A 17 11.12 3.32 -10.52
CA LEU A 17 10.28 4.05 -11.48
C LEU A 17 11.13 4.98 -12.35
N THR A 18 12.05 5.76 -11.76
CA THR A 18 12.86 6.71 -12.54
C THR A 18 13.72 6.01 -13.60
N LYS A 19 14.28 4.84 -13.28
CA LYS A 19 14.96 4.00 -14.29
C LYS A 19 14.09 3.68 -15.50
N ARG A 20 12.81 3.35 -15.27
CA ARG A 20 11.88 3.05 -16.38
C ARG A 20 11.48 4.29 -17.17
N LEU A 21 11.37 5.44 -16.51
CA LEU A 21 11.15 6.73 -17.20
C LEU A 21 12.34 7.11 -18.06
N ASP A 22 13.56 6.91 -17.58
CA ASP A 22 14.80 7.12 -18.34
C ASP A 22 14.89 6.20 -19.56
N GLU A 23 14.61 4.90 -19.40
CA GLU A 23 14.55 3.92 -20.49
C GLU A 23 13.56 4.34 -21.59
N LEU A 24 12.42 4.90 -21.20
CA LEU A 24 11.38 5.39 -22.11
C LEU A 24 11.63 6.84 -22.58
N LYS A 25 12.71 7.50 -22.12
CA LYS A 25 13.06 8.90 -22.41
C LYS A 25 11.93 9.89 -22.11
N LEU A 26 11.17 9.62 -21.04
CA LEU A 26 10.09 10.48 -20.60
C LEU A 26 10.62 11.61 -19.71
N PRO A 27 10.16 12.87 -19.90
CA PRO A 27 10.58 13.97 -19.04
C PRO A 27 9.92 13.85 -17.67
N TYR A 28 10.71 13.87 -16.61
CA TYR A 28 10.20 13.81 -15.23
C TYR A 28 10.99 14.71 -14.28
N GLU A 29 10.41 14.91 -13.11
CA GLU A 29 11.01 15.56 -11.96
C GLU A 29 10.54 14.87 -10.69
N VAL A 30 11.46 14.70 -9.74
CA VAL A 30 11.21 14.02 -8.48
C VAL A 30 10.99 15.06 -7.38
N LEU A 31 9.88 14.97 -6.66
CA LEU A 31 9.48 15.86 -5.58
C LEU A 31 9.54 15.11 -4.25
N HIS A 32 10.66 15.24 -3.53
CA HIS A 32 10.87 14.61 -2.23
C HIS A 32 10.21 15.45 -1.12
N LEU A 33 9.03 15.00 -0.61
CA LEU A 33 8.21 15.74 0.34
C LEU A 33 8.34 15.17 1.77
N ASN A 34 9.52 15.20 2.37
CA ASN A 34 9.73 14.93 3.80
C ASN A 34 9.72 16.20 4.66
N ALA A 35 10.05 17.34 4.05
CA ALA A 35 9.99 18.68 4.61
C ALA A 35 9.81 19.68 3.45
N GLY A 36 9.35 20.88 3.73
CA GLY A 36 9.22 21.93 2.73
C GLY A 36 8.03 22.85 2.98
N THR A 37 7.70 23.64 1.95
CA THR A 37 6.62 24.62 1.95
C THR A 37 5.75 24.47 0.71
N VAL A 38 4.48 24.83 0.83
CA VAL A 38 3.55 24.98 -0.29
C VAL A 38 3.15 26.46 -0.33
N ASP A 39 3.53 27.16 -1.39
CA ASP A 39 3.09 28.54 -1.61
C ASP A 39 1.71 28.52 -2.29
N LEU A 40 0.68 28.79 -1.51
CA LEU A 40 -0.70 28.78 -2.00
C LEU A 40 -1.03 29.94 -2.96
N SER A 41 -0.17 30.95 -3.04
CA SER A 41 -0.32 32.10 -3.94
C SER A 41 0.31 31.86 -5.33
N ALA A 42 1.16 30.85 -5.45
CA ALA A 42 1.81 30.47 -6.70
C ALA A 42 0.97 29.49 -7.51
N GLU A 43 1.16 29.48 -8.84
CA GLU A 43 0.62 28.43 -9.70
C GLU A 43 1.59 27.26 -9.80
N PRO A 44 1.09 25.99 -9.71
CA PRO A 44 1.94 24.84 -9.90
C PRO A 44 2.42 24.69 -11.34
N PRO A 45 3.61 24.13 -11.57
CA PRO A 45 4.13 23.84 -12.90
C PRO A 45 3.15 23.02 -13.76
N GLU A 46 3.23 23.22 -15.07
CA GLU A 46 2.49 22.38 -16.02
C GLU A 46 3.06 20.96 -16.08
N GLY A 47 2.17 19.97 -15.99
CA GLY A 47 2.52 18.56 -16.03
C GLY A 47 1.48 17.68 -15.36
N ILE A 48 1.74 16.40 -15.35
CA ILE A 48 0.99 15.42 -14.58
C ILE A 48 1.75 15.06 -13.32
N TYR A 49 1.02 14.72 -12.27
CA TYR A 49 1.59 14.41 -10.97
C TYR A 49 1.21 12.98 -10.56
N TYR A 50 2.14 12.25 -9.99
CA TYR A 50 1.90 10.91 -9.48
C TYR A 50 2.37 10.81 -8.02
N SER A 51 1.42 10.55 -7.12
CA SER A 51 1.73 10.40 -5.70
C SER A 51 2.13 8.97 -5.38
N ARG A 52 3.30 8.85 -4.76
CA ARG A 52 3.87 7.64 -4.16
C ARG A 52 4.12 7.83 -2.67
N MET A 53 3.27 8.59 -1.99
CA MET A 53 3.37 8.79 -0.56
C MET A 53 3.00 7.50 0.18
N SER A 54 3.76 7.18 1.23
CA SER A 54 3.61 5.94 2.00
C SER A 54 3.01 6.17 3.38
N ALA A 55 2.07 5.32 3.78
CA ALA A 55 1.55 5.25 5.15
C ALA A 55 2.64 5.00 6.20
N SER A 56 3.72 4.30 5.83
CA SER A 56 4.82 3.96 6.73
C SER A 56 5.96 4.98 6.77
N SER A 57 5.80 6.17 6.22
CA SER A 57 6.84 7.24 6.18
C SER A 57 7.42 7.58 7.56
N HIS A 58 6.60 7.50 8.61
CA HIS A 58 7.03 7.74 9.99
C HIS A 58 8.14 6.80 10.47
N THR A 59 8.23 5.56 9.93
CA THR A 59 9.29 4.60 10.27
C THR A 59 10.66 4.98 9.73
N ARG A 60 10.71 5.97 8.83
CA ARG A 60 11.92 6.55 8.22
C ARG A 60 12.21 7.97 8.71
N GLY A 61 11.56 8.40 9.79
CA GLY A 61 11.70 9.76 10.33
C GLY A 61 10.85 10.82 9.60
N HIS A 62 10.07 10.44 8.61
CA HIS A 62 9.25 11.34 7.80
C HIS A 62 7.79 11.39 8.28
N ARG A 63 7.62 11.69 9.59
CA ARG A 63 6.32 11.62 10.30
C ARG A 63 5.22 12.43 9.61
N TYR A 64 5.54 13.61 9.11
CA TYR A 64 4.58 14.56 8.54
C TYR A 64 4.57 14.58 7.00
N ALA A 65 5.28 13.67 6.35
CA ALA A 65 5.34 13.62 4.89
C ALA A 65 3.95 13.44 4.24
N PRO A 66 3.05 12.55 4.73
CA PRO A 66 1.70 12.42 4.17
C PRO A 66 0.85 13.68 4.37
N GLU A 67 1.00 14.40 5.48
CA GLU A 67 0.30 15.65 5.74
C GLU A 67 0.76 16.75 4.76
N LEU A 68 2.08 16.88 4.56
CA LEU A 68 2.63 17.82 3.58
C LEU A 68 2.21 17.45 2.15
N ALA A 69 2.27 16.16 1.80
CA ALA A 69 1.82 15.69 0.51
C ALA A 69 0.32 15.95 0.29
N GLY A 70 -0.50 15.77 1.33
CA GLY A 70 -1.93 16.11 1.27
C GLY A 70 -2.18 17.57 0.97
N ALA A 71 -1.46 18.49 1.63
CA ALA A 71 -1.53 19.92 1.34
C ALA A 71 -1.06 20.23 -0.10
N TYR A 72 0.03 19.61 -0.53
CA TYR A 72 0.58 19.78 -1.87
C TYR A 72 -0.39 19.27 -2.95
N ILE A 73 -0.95 18.09 -2.78
CA ILE A 73 -1.93 17.50 -3.70
C ILE A 73 -3.20 18.35 -3.77
N ALA A 74 -3.72 18.82 -2.63
CA ALA A 74 -4.89 19.69 -2.61
C ALA A 74 -4.66 21.00 -3.38
N TRP A 75 -3.47 21.60 -3.26
CA TRP A 75 -3.06 22.77 -4.03
C TRP A 75 -3.01 22.48 -5.53
N LEU A 76 -2.44 21.34 -5.94
CA LEU A 76 -2.42 20.89 -7.35
C LEU A 76 -3.81 20.71 -7.92
N GLU A 77 -4.68 19.99 -7.18
CA GLU A 77 -6.06 19.73 -7.58
C GLU A 77 -6.90 21.03 -7.67
N HIS A 78 -6.67 21.98 -6.74
CA HIS A 78 -7.30 23.31 -6.79
C HIS A 78 -6.97 24.05 -8.09
N HIS A 79 -5.73 23.92 -8.59
CA HIS A 79 -5.30 24.53 -9.85
C HIS A 79 -5.60 23.65 -11.09
N GLY A 80 -6.41 22.59 -10.93
CA GLY A 80 -6.80 21.71 -12.03
C GLY A 80 -5.66 20.85 -12.61
N ARG A 81 -4.57 20.67 -11.86
CA ARG A 81 -3.51 19.74 -12.27
C ARG A 81 -3.97 18.30 -12.13
N LYS A 82 -3.58 17.47 -13.09
CA LYS A 82 -3.92 16.05 -13.06
C LYS A 82 -3.00 15.29 -12.10
N VAL A 83 -3.59 14.76 -11.02
CA VAL A 83 -2.87 14.03 -9.99
C VAL A 83 -3.35 12.57 -9.99
N PHE A 84 -2.45 11.64 -10.32
CA PHE A 84 -2.69 10.20 -10.17
C PHE A 84 -2.39 9.78 -8.74
N ASN A 85 -3.25 8.95 -8.17
CA ASN A 85 -3.27 8.65 -6.75
C ASN A 85 -3.31 9.94 -5.90
N GLY A 86 -4.27 10.83 -6.22
CA GLY A 86 -4.47 12.13 -5.59
C GLY A 86 -5.02 12.05 -4.17
N SER A 87 -5.73 13.11 -3.74
CA SER A 87 -6.19 13.27 -2.34
C SER A 87 -6.98 12.09 -1.82
N ARG A 88 -7.89 11.50 -2.61
CA ARG A 88 -8.69 10.36 -2.17
C ARG A 88 -7.84 9.09 -2.02
N ALA A 89 -6.91 8.83 -2.94
CA ALA A 89 -5.98 7.72 -2.85
C ALA A 89 -5.07 7.85 -1.62
N LEU A 90 -4.55 9.05 -1.34
CA LEU A 90 -3.75 9.32 -0.14
C LEU A 90 -4.57 9.08 1.15
N GLN A 91 -5.85 9.47 1.17
CA GLN A 91 -6.73 9.18 2.31
C GLN A 91 -6.85 7.67 2.57
N LEU A 92 -6.95 6.86 1.52
CA LEU A 92 -6.99 5.40 1.66
C LEU A 92 -5.61 4.85 2.07
N GLU A 93 -4.52 5.38 1.52
CA GLU A 93 -3.16 4.96 1.88
C GLU A 93 -2.89 5.07 3.38
N VAL A 94 -3.31 6.18 3.99
CA VAL A 94 -3.03 6.45 5.41
C VAL A 94 -4.10 5.93 6.37
N SER A 95 -5.15 5.26 5.90
CA SER A 95 -6.24 4.78 6.77
C SER A 95 -6.85 3.47 6.28
N LYS A 96 -6.58 2.39 7.00
CA LYS A 96 -7.22 1.09 6.75
C LYS A 96 -8.73 1.12 7.01
N VAL A 97 -9.19 1.96 7.94
CA VAL A 97 -10.63 2.21 8.14
C VAL A 97 -11.26 2.72 6.84
N ALA A 98 -10.65 3.72 6.19
CA ALA A 98 -11.14 4.24 4.92
C ALA A 98 -11.11 3.20 3.81
N GLN A 99 -10.06 2.34 3.77
CA GLN A 99 -9.97 1.22 2.81
C GLN A 99 -11.13 0.23 3.00
N TYR A 100 -11.39 -0.21 4.23
CA TYR A 100 -12.45 -1.20 4.50
C TYR A 100 -13.82 -0.67 4.15
N LEU A 101 -14.12 0.58 4.47
CA LEU A 101 -15.38 1.21 4.08
C LEU A 101 -15.51 1.32 2.55
N ALA A 102 -14.44 1.63 1.83
CA ALA A 102 -14.44 1.67 0.37
C ALA A 102 -14.63 0.27 -0.24
N LEU A 103 -13.98 -0.76 0.30
CA LEU A 103 -14.13 -2.17 -0.11
C LEU A 103 -15.56 -2.67 0.15
N ASN A 104 -16.09 -2.44 1.34
CA ASN A 104 -17.43 -2.88 1.72
C ASN A 104 -18.52 -2.25 0.87
N LYS A 105 -18.35 -0.99 0.44
CA LYS A 105 -19.27 -0.30 -0.46
C LYS A 105 -19.45 -1.04 -1.79
N GLU A 106 -18.40 -1.70 -2.28
CA GLU A 106 -18.43 -2.50 -3.50
C GLU A 106 -18.77 -3.99 -3.23
N GLY A 107 -19.26 -4.30 -2.04
CA GLY A 107 -19.63 -5.66 -1.65
C GLY A 107 -18.44 -6.62 -1.61
N ILE A 108 -17.26 -6.12 -1.25
CA ILE A 108 -16.06 -6.92 -1.00
C ILE A 108 -15.98 -7.23 0.49
N HIS A 109 -15.80 -8.49 0.83
CA HIS A 109 -15.65 -8.91 2.22
C HIS A 109 -14.30 -8.45 2.78
N THR A 110 -14.35 -7.81 3.95
CA THR A 110 -13.19 -7.48 4.76
C THR A 110 -13.28 -8.20 6.08
N PRO A 111 -12.17 -8.50 6.77
CA PRO A 111 -12.24 -9.07 8.11
C PRO A 111 -13.03 -8.16 9.06
N LYS A 112 -13.84 -8.74 9.98
CA LYS A 112 -14.54 -7.98 11.02
C LYS A 112 -13.52 -7.14 11.78
N THR A 113 -13.73 -5.84 11.84
CA THR A 113 -12.74 -4.89 12.38
C THR A 113 -13.41 -3.83 13.21
N ILE A 114 -12.80 -3.50 14.37
CA ILE A 114 -13.19 -2.41 15.24
C ILE A 114 -12.00 -1.47 15.37
N ALA A 115 -12.22 -0.18 15.17
CA ALA A 115 -11.24 0.87 15.39
C ALA A 115 -11.40 1.47 16.78
N ALA A 116 -10.30 1.60 17.53
CA ALA A 116 -10.31 2.11 18.88
C ALA A 116 -9.16 3.09 19.14
N VAL A 117 -9.39 4.09 19.97
CA VAL A 117 -8.39 5.03 20.49
C VAL A 117 -8.42 4.94 22.02
N GLY A 118 -7.25 4.73 22.61
CA GLY A 118 -7.08 4.58 24.07
C GLY A 118 -7.11 3.12 24.53
N LYS A 119 -6.31 2.84 25.56
CA LYS A 119 -6.06 1.48 26.04
C LYS A 119 -7.33 0.77 26.51
N GLU A 120 -8.17 1.47 27.25
CA GLU A 120 -9.45 0.92 27.75
C GLU A 120 -10.40 0.53 26.61
N GLN A 121 -10.48 1.38 25.58
CA GLN A 121 -11.34 1.16 24.40
C GLN A 121 -10.83 0.00 23.54
N ILE A 122 -9.50 -0.18 23.44
CA ILE A 122 -8.90 -1.34 22.77
C ILE A 122 -9.29 -2.64 23.46
N ILE A 123 -9.18 -2.68 24.80
CA ILE A 123 -9.54 -3.85 25.60
C ILE A 123 -11.06 -4.13 25.50
N GLU A 124 -11.89 -3.11 25.59
CA GLU A 124 -13.35 -3.24 25.46
C GLU A 124 -13.76 -3.76 24.07
N ALA A 125 -13.18 -3.23 23.02
CA ALA A 125 -13.42 -3.68 21.65
C ALA A 125 -13.03 -5.16 21.45
N ALA A 126 -11.95 -5.60 22.07
CA ALA A 126 -11.47 -6.97 21.96
C ALA A 126 -12.45 -8.01 22.56
N LYS A 127 -13.28 -7.63 23.51
CA LYS A 127 -14.32 -8.52 24.07
C LYS A 127 -15.31 -9.04 23.02
N GLN A 128 -15.48 -8.30 21.90
CA GLN A 128 -16.32 -8.76 20.79
C GLN A 128 -15.71 -9.92 19.99
N PHE A 129 -14.46 -10.28 20.27
CA PHE A 129 -13.72 -11.39 19.67
C PHE A 129 -13.43 -12.51 20.69
N GLU A 130 -14.03 -12.46 21.88
CA GLU A 130 -13.84 -13.49 22.92
C GLU A 130 -14.15 -14.89 22.38
N GLY A 131 -13.27 -15.85 22.68
CA GLY A 131 -13.42 -17.24 22.24
C GLY A 131 -12.91 -17.56 20.83
N GLN A 132 -12.35 -16.58 20.11
CA GLN A 132 -11.69 -16.79 18.83
C GLN A 132 -10.42 -15.95 18.73
N PRO A 133 -9.40 -16.39 17.96
CA PRO A 133 -8.19 -15.61 17.75
C PRO A 133 -8.48 -14.31 16.99
N PHE A 134 -7.78 -13.26 17.34
CA PHE A 134 -7.87 -11.95 16.70
C PHE A 134 -6.51 -11.27 16.67
N ILE A 135 -6.39 -10.25 15.83
CA ILE A 135 -5.15 -9.46 15.71
C ILE A 135 -5.41 -8.01 16.09
N THR A 136 -4.35 -7.34 16.55
CA THR A 136 -4.29 -5.88 16.47
C THR A 136 -3.47 -5.47 15.26
N LYS A 137 -3.69 -4.28 14.76
CA LYS A 137 -2.81 -3.60 13.79
C LYS A 137 -3.01 -2.08 13.83
N HIS A 138 -2.02 -1.34 13.41
CA HIS A 138 -2.13 0.10 13.27
C HIS A 138 -3.01 0.46 12.07
N ASN A 139 -3.89 1.46 12.24
CA ASN A 139 -4.69 1.98 11.12
C ASN A 139 -3.78 2.61 10.04
N ARG A 140 -2.78 3.39 10.45
CA ARG A 140 -1.79 3.98 9.57
C ARG A 140 -0.45 3.28 9.71
N ALA A 141 -0.21 2.25 8.90
CA ALA A 141 1.05 1.52 8.87
C ALA A 141 1.19 0.72 7.58
N GLY A 142 2.41 0.27 7.32
CA GLY A 142 2.77 -0.71 6.30
C GLY A 142 3.70 -1.77 6.88
N LYS A 143 4.09 -2.76 6.07
CA LYS A 143 5.06 -3.80 6.42
C LYS A 143 4.70 -4.67 7.64
N GLY A 144 3.42 -4.78 7.99
CA GLY A 144 2.98 -5.56 9.15
C GLY A 144 3.21 -4.89 10.51
N LEU A 145 3.53 -3.60 10.56
CA LEU A 145 3.71 -2.87 11.82
C LEU A 145 2.46 -2.89 12.70
N GLY A 146 2.67 -3.20 13.99
CA GLY A 146 1.62 -3.30 14.99
C GLY A 146 0.71 -4.52 14.83
N VAL A 147 1.03 -5.47 13.92
CA VAL A 147 0.29 -6.72 13.78
C VAL A 147 0.74 -7.68 14.89
N GLN A 148 -0.18 -7.96 15.82
CA GLN A 148 0.00 -8.90 16.92
C GLN A 148 -1.19 -9.86 16.97
N LEU A 149 -0.93 -11.15 17.12
CA LEU A 149 -1.97 -12.19 17.25
C LEU A 149 -2.25 -12.49 18.74
N PHE A 150 -3.53 -12.49 19.10
CA PHE A 150 -4.01 -12.79 20.45
C PHE A 150 -5.00 -13.95 20.44
N GLN A 151 -4.88 -14.82 21.44
CA GLN A 151 -5.81 -15.93 21.66
C GLN A 151 -6.91 -15.57 22.65
N THR A 152 -6.66 -14.56 23.50
CA THR A 152 -7.59 -14.14 24.57
C THR A 152 -7.54 -12.63 24.77
N VAL A 153 -8.63 -12.06 25.30
CA VAL A 153 -8.66 -10.65 25.71
C VAL A 153 -7.67 -10.37 26.82
N ALA A 154 -7.45 -11.32 27.74
CA ALA A 154 -6.48 -11.17 28.83
C ALA A 154 -5.03 -11.01 28.30
N SER A 155 -4.64 -11.74 27.25
CA SER A 155 -3.31 -11.59 26.65
C SER A 155 -3.16 -10.24 25.94
N LEU A 156 -4.21 -9.75 25.29
CA LEU A 156 -4.21 -8.39 24.73
C LEU A 156 -4.09 -7.34 25.84
N GLN A 157 -4.86 -7.46 26.90
CA GLN A 157 -4.80 -6.51 28.03
C GLN A 157 -3.39 -6.44 28.60
N ALA A 158 -2.76 -7.57 28.87
CA ALA A 158 -1.38 -7.61 29.35
C ALA A 158 -0.39 -6.91 28.40
N TYR A 159 -0.58 -7.08 27.08
CA TYR A 159 0.22 -6.39 26.07
C TYR A 159 -0.02 -4.87 26.08
N VAL A 160 -1.28 -4.43 26.06
CA VAL A 160 -1.66 -3.01 26.00
C VAL A 160 -1.20 -2.25 27.25
N GLU A 161 -1.19 -2.91 28.42
CA GLU A 161 -0.74 -2.35 29.69
C GLU A 161 0.78 -2.35 29.84
N SER A 162 1.49 -3.13 29.02
CA SER A 162 2.95 -3.25 29.08
C SER A 162 3.67 -2.09 28.38
N SER A 163 5.01 -2.03 28.58
CA SER A 163 5.89 -1.13 27.83
C SER A 163 6.16 -1.55 26.38
N ALA A 164 5.73 -2.75 26.00
CA ALA A 164 5.84 -3.25 24.62
C ALA A 164 4.74 -2.73 23.71
N PHE A 165 3.69 -2.11 24.27
CA PHE A 165 2.64 -1.52 23.46
C PHE A 165 3.13 -0.28 22.73
N GLU A 166 3.10 -0.33 21.41
CA GLU A 166 3.44 0.78 20.53
C GLU A 166 2.16 1.50 20.10
N GLU A 167 2.03 2.77 20.49
CA GLU A 167 0.93 3.60 20.03
C GLU A 167 1.00 3.84 18.51
N PRO A 168 -0.12 3.63 17.77
CA PRO A 168 -0.19 3.99 16.37
C PRO A 168 0.09 5.47 16.14
N VAL A 169 0.74 5.80 15.03
CA VAL A 169 1.13 7.17 14.68
C VAL A 169 -0.06 8.14 14.55
N ASP A 170 -1.25 7.63 14.30
CA ASP A 170 -2.53 8.35 14.24
C ASP A 170 -3.44 8.09 15.44
N GLY A 171 -2.95 7.35 16.44
CA GLY A 171 -3.67 7.00 17.66
C GLY A 171 -4.71 5.89 17.50
N ILE A 172 -4.93 5.35 16.30
CA ILE A 172 -5.99 4.38 16.03
C ILE A 172 -5.42 2.97 15.93
N THR A 173 -5.80 2.11 16.90
CA THR A 173 -5.57 0.67 16.84
C THR A 173 -6.79 -0.03 16.25
N LEU A 174 -6.59 -0.93 15.31
CA LEU A 174 -7.61 -1.83 14.79
C LEU A 174 -7.55 -3.16 15.54
N ILE A 175 -8.69 -3.62 16.01
CA ILE A 175 -8.91 -4.96 16.54
C ILE A 175 -9.67 -5.72 15.46
N GLN A 176 -9.12 -6.81 14.96
CA GLN A 176 -9.62 -7.49 13.77
C GLN A 176 -9.65 -9.00 13.97
N GLU A 177 -10.67 -9.67 13.45
CA GLU A 177 -10.71 -11.13 13.42
C GLU A 177 -9.49 -11.68 12.67
N TYR A 178 -8.95 -12.78 13.17
CA TYR A 178 -7.87 -13.49 12.52
C TYR A 178 -8.43 -14.46 11.47
N ILE A 179 -8.11 -14.21 10.21
CA ILE A 179 -8.47 -15.11 9.12
C ILE A 179 -7.35 -16.13 8.95
N GLN A 180 -7.64 -17.38 9.30
CA GLN A 180 -6.70 -18.47 9.13
C GLN A 180 -6.79 -19.01 7.71
N SER A 181 -5.71 -18.82 6.94
CA SER A 181 -5.56 -19.49 5.63
C SER A 181 -5.14 -20.94 5.82
N PRO A 182 -5.70 -21.89 5.05
CA PRO A 182 -5.21 -23.28 5.04
C PRO A 182 -3.80 -23.38 4.45
N GLU A 183 -3.39 -22.40 3.66
CA GLU A 183 -2.08 -22.28 3.06
C GLU A 183 -1.37 -21.03 3.58
N SER A 184 -0.06 -21.15 3.89
CA SER A 184 0.72 -20.04 4.44
C SER A 184 1.10 -19.03 3.35
N TYR A 185 0.11 -18.45 2.67
CA TYR A 185 0.33 -17.35 1.73
C TYR A 185 -0.88 -16.42 1.62
N ILE A 186 -0.61 -15.23 1.14
CA ILE A 186 -1.61 -14.26 0.69
C ILE A 186 -1.49 -14.04 -0.80
N THR A 187 -2.53 -13.48 -1.41
CA THR A 187 -2.50 -13.07 -2.83
C THR A 187 -2.57 -11.55 -2.90
N ARG A 188 -1.69 -10.99 -3.72
CA ARG A 188 -1.64 -9.56 -4.03
C ARG A 188 -1.89 -9.35 -5.52
N CYS A 189 -2.90 -8.55 -5.85
CA CYS A 189 -3.30 -8.19 -7.21
C CYS A 189 -2.77 -6.80 -7.55
N GLU A 190 -1.97 -6.69 -8.62
CA GLU A 190 -1.37 -5.43 -9.04
C GLU A 190 -2.17 -4.80 -10.18
N PHE A 191 -2.42 -3.48 -10.06
CA PHE A 191 -3.18 -2.68 -11.02
C PHE A 191 -2.42 -1.43 -11.43
N VAL A 192 -2.46 -1.12 -12.74
CA VAL A 192 -1.89 0.09 -13.32
C VAL A 192 -2.87 0.68 -14.32
N GLY A 193 -3.19 1.98 -14.20
CA GLY A 193 -4.16 2.65 -15.07
C GLY A 193 -5.56 2.02 -15.01
N GLY A 194 -5.95 1.46 -13.85
CA GLY A 194 -7.21 0.73 -13.67
C GLY A 194 -7.25 -0.66 -14.30
N THR A 195 -6.13 -1.11 -14.89
CA THR A 195 -6.02 -2.43 -15.53
C THR A 195 -5.27 -3.40 -14.61
N PHE A 196 -5.78 -4.62 -14.47
CA PHE A 196 -5.07 -5.69 -13.78
C PHE A 196 -3.82 -6.10 -14.57
N VAL A 197 -2.67 -6.16 -13.90
CA VAL A 197 -1.38 -6.50 -14.51
C VAL A 197 -1.02 -7.96 -14.24
N TYR A 198 -0.95 -8.33 -12.96
CA TYR A 198 -0.72 -9.71 -12.51
C TYR A 198 -1.09 -9.87 -11.02
N ALA A 199 -1.19 -11.10 -10.57
CA ALA A 199 -1.28 -11.43 -9.15
C ALA A 199 0.02 -12.09 -8.68
N VAL A 200 0.38 -11.84 -7.42
CA VAL A 200 1.56 -12.40 -6.74
C VAL A 200 1.09 -13.20 -5.54
N ARG A 201 1.58 -14.44 -5.43
CA ARG A 201 1.55 -15.20 -4.20
C ARG A 201 2.69 -14.71 -3.31
N VAL A 202 2.39 -14.40 -2.05
CA VAL A 202 3.36 -13.96 -1.06
C VAL A 202 3.35 -14.95 0.10
N ASP A 203 4.46 -15.63 0.33
CA ASP A 203 4.62 -16.60 1.41
C ASP A 203 4.59 -15.89 2.77
N THR A 204 3.78 -16.41 3.70
CA THR A 204 3.58 -15.88 5.05
C THR A 204 4.01 -16.86 6.13
N SER A 205 4.70 -17.95 5.77
CA SER A 205 5.12 -19.00 6.71
C SER A 205 6.07 -18.49 7.80
N GLU A 206 6.81 -17.40 7.53
CA GLU A 206 7.75 -16.76 8.46
C GLU A 206 7.13 -15.58 9.24
N GLY A 207 5.81 -15.33 9.10
CA GLY A 207 5.08 -14.27 9.82
C GLY A 207 4.50 -13.18 8.93
N PHE A 208 4.04 -12.09 9.56
CA PHE A 208 3.27 -11.01 8.91
C PHE A 208 4.11 -9.90 8.26
N GLN A 209 5.42 -9.94 8.34
CA GLN A 209 6.28 -8.92 7.73
C GLN A 209 6.43 -9.17 6.23
N LEU A 210 5.68 -8.40 5.44
CA LEU A 210 5.58 -8.54 3.99
C LEU A 210 6.04 -7.24 3.31
N CYS A 211 7.28 -7.20 2.85
CA CYS A 211 7.80 -6.10 2.04
C CYS A 211 8.25 -6.63 0.66
N PRO A 212 7.60 -6.24 -0.44
CA PRO A 212 7.99 -6.68 -1.78
C PRO A 212 9.21 -5.92 -2.34
N ALA A 213 9.61 -4.79 -1.74
CA ALA A 213 10.74 -4.01 -2.26
C ALA A 213 12.08 -4.68 -1.96
N ASP A 214 12.95 -4.79 -2.97
CA ASP A 214 14.29 -5.39 -2.85
C ASP A 214 15.15 -4.71 -1.78
N ALA A 215 14.97 -3.40 -1.57
CA ALA A 215 15.64 -2.63 -0.52
C ALA A 215 15.30 -3.09 0.92
N CYS A 216 14.16 -3.77 1.13
CA CYS A 216 13.82 -4.32 2.44
C CYS A 216 14.64 -5.57 2.80
N GLN A 217 15.31 -6.20 1.83
CA GLN A 217 16.16 -7.38 2.04
C GLN A 217 17.58 -7.00 2.51
N ILE A 218 18.01 -5.76 2.32
CA ILE A 218 19.37 -5.30 2.60
C ILE A 218 19.53 -4.71 4.02
N GLY A 219 18.42 -4.26 4.64
CA GLY A 219 18.44 -3.49 5.91
C GLY A 219 18.06 -4.25 7.17
N ASP A 220 17.43 -5.41 7.08
CA ASP A 220 17.01 -6.17 8.26
C ASP A 220 18.10 -7.16 8.72
N LEU A 221 18.92 -6.71 9.67
CA LEU A 221 19.92 -7.51 10.42
C LEU A 221 19.32 -8.68 11.23
N PHE A 222 18.05 -9.03 10.99
CA PHE A 222 17.32 -10.13 11.64
C PHE A 222 16.84 -11.23 10.70
N CYS A 223 17.35 -11.31 9.47
CA CYS A 223 17.25 -12.55 8.70
C CYS A 223 18.40 -13.46 9.15
N PRO A 224 18.16 -14.58 9.86
CA PRO A 224 19.21 -15.54 10.11
C PRO A 224 19.73 -16.05 8.77
N VAL A 225 21.01 -15.78 8.48
CA VAL A 225 21.75 -16.41 7.39
C VAL A 225 21.90 -17.88 7.78
N GLY A 226 20.96 -18.70 7.37
CA GLY A 226 20.93 -20.14 7.59
C GLY A 226 20.68 -20.86 6.29
N GLU A 227 21.73 -21.53 5.80
CA GLU A 227 21.79 -22.62 4.83
C GLU A 227 20.83 -22.57 3.63
N GLU A 228 21.40 -22.58 2.42
CA GLU A 228 20.74 -22.90 1.15
C GLU A 228 19.98 -24.25 1.28
N SER A 229 18.72 -24.17 1.62
CA SER A 229 17.78 -25.26 1.49
C SER A 229 16.74 -24.87 0.43
N ASP A 230 16.12 -25.81 -0.24
CA ASP A 230 15.05 -25.72 -1.25
C ASP A 230 13.83 -24.83 -0.84
N LYS A 231 14.08 -23.60 -0.42
CA LYS A 231 13.03 -22.65 -0.03
C LYS A 231 12.35 -22.11 -1.28
N LYS A 232 11.04 -22.31 -1.36
CA LYS A 232 10.20 -21.68 -2.38
C LYS A 232 10.39 -20.17 -2.32
N PRO A 233 10.43 -19.47 -3.47
CA PRO A 233 10.58 -18.02 -3.47
C PRO A 233 9.44 -17.36 -2.69
N LYS A 234 9.77 -16.36 -1.86
CA LYS A 234 8.79 -15.63 -1.02
C LYS A 234 7.71 -14.94 -1.87
N PHE A 235 8.08 -14.48 -3.07
CA PHE A 235 7.18 -13.84 -4.02
C PHE A 235 7.14 -14.64 -5.32
N GLN A 236 5.96 -14.96 -5.80
CA GLN A 236 5.78 -15.69 -7.07
C GLN A 236 4.59 -15.14 -7.84
N VAL A 237 4.80 -14.72 -9.08
CA VAL A 237 3.70 -14.33 -9.98
C VAL A 237 2.85 -15.54 -10.29
N ILE A 238 1.53 -15.39 -10.22
CA ILE A 238 0.55 -16.44 -10.51
C ILE A 238 0.18 -16.33 -11.99
N ASP A 239 0.51 -17.37 -12.76
CA ASP A 239 0.15 -17.41 -14.17
C ASP A 239 -1.35 -17.67 -14.36
N GLY A 240 -1.94 -16.99 -15.34
CA GLY A 240 -3.35 -17.19 -15.69
C GLY A 240 -4.34 -16.85 -14.59
N PHE A 241 -3.97 -15.99 -13.65
CA PHE A 241 -4.86 -15.62 -12.54
C PHE A 241 -6.15 -14.96 -13.04
N HIS A 242 -7.28 -15.60 -12.75
CA HIS A 242 -8.63 -15.14 -13.06
C HIS A 242 -9.57 -15.38 -11.88
N GLU A 243 -10.02 -14.28 -11.28
CA GLU A 243 -10.96 -14.28 -10.17
C GLU A 243 -12.04 -13.22 -10.41
N SER A 244 -13.28 -13.54 -10.09
CA SER A 244 -14.40 -12.60 -10.25
C SER A 244 -14.25 -11.32 -9.42
N ILE A 245 -13.48 -11.38 -8.33
CA ILE A 245 -13.19 -10.24 -7.45
C ILE A 245 -12.42 -9.13 -8.16
N LEU A 246 -11.69 -9.43 -9.25
CA LEU A 246 -10.94 -8.43 -10.02
C LEU A 246 -11.83 -7.30 -10.55
N GLU A 247 -13.07 -7.61 -10.96
CA GLU A 247 -14.00 -6.59 -11.45
C GLU A 247 -14.46 -5.68 -10.31
N LYS A 248 -14.67 -6.21 -9.11
CA LYS A 248 -14.97 -5.40 -7.92
C LYS A 248 -13.76 -4.52 -7.53
N TYR A 249 -12.53 -5.04 -7.63
CA TYR A 249 -11.32 -4.25 -7.39
C TYR A 249 -11.20 -3.10 -8.37
N LYS A 250 -11.45 -3.31 -9.65
CA LYS A 250 -11.48 -2.23 -10.65
C LYS A 250 -12.51 -1.15 -10.28
N ALA A 251 -13.70 -1.56 -9.82
CA ALA A 251 -14.74 -0.62 -9.37
C ALA A 251 -14.29 0.20 -8.15
N VAL A 252 -13.69 -0.45 -7.12
CA VAL A 252 -13.11 0.24 -5.96
C VAL A 252 -12.07 1.26 -6.39
N LEU A 253 -11.12 0.86 -7.26
CA LEU A 253 -10.06 1.74 -7.73
C LEU A 253 -10.62 2.94 -8.50
N ALA A 254 -11.54 2.70 -9.43
CA ALA A 254 -12.18 3.75 -10.22
C ALA A 254 -12.97 4.73 -9.36
N ASN A 255 -13.81 4.22 -8.43
CA ASN A 255 -14.66 5.03 -7.55
C ASN A 255 -13.86 5.84 -6.51
N ASN A 256 -12.58 5.51 -6.29
CA ASN A 256 -11.69 6.23 -5.38
C ASN A 256 -10.53 6.95 -6.08
N GLY A 257 -10.55 7.04 -7.43
CA GLY A 257 -9.52 7.75 -8.19
C GLY A 257 -8.12 7.16 -8.05
N ILE A 258 -8.02 5.84 -7.81
CA ILE A 258 -6.76 5.14 -7.65
C ILE A 258 -6.35 4.55 -9.00
N SER A 259 -5.23 5.00 -9.53
CA SER A 259 -4.72 4.57 -10.82
C SER A 259 -3.68 3.44 -10.72
N VAL A 260 -2.92 3.41 -9.61
CA VAL A 260 -1.89 2.39 -9.37
C VAL A 260 -2.07 1.86 -7.96
N ALA A 261 -2.23 0.55 -7.81
CA ALA A 261 -2.34 -0.08 -6.49
C ALA A 261 -2.02 -1.57 -6.53
N GLY A 262 -1.54 -2.09 -5.39
CA GLY A 262 -1.55 -3.51 -5.04
C GLY A 262 -2.65 -3.78 -4.02
N ILE A 263 -3.54 -4.72 -4.29
CA ILE A 263 -4.64 -5.12 -3.38
C ILE A 263 -4.37 -6.51 -2.84
N GLU A 264 -4.39 -6.64 -1.51
CA GLU A 264 -4.08 -7.88 -0.82
C GLU A 264 -5.32 -8.55 -0.25
N PHE A 265 -5.40 -9.85 -0.47
CA PHE A 265 -6.44 -10.68 0.13
C PHE A 265 -5.89 -11.99 0.68
N ILE A 266 -6.62 -12.55 1.63
CA ILE A 266 -6.42 -13.88 2.19
C ILE A 266 -7.67 -14.73 1.93
N ARG A 267 -7.48 -16.05 1.77
CA ARG A 267 -8.57 -17.00 1.57
C ARG A 267 -8.66 -17.91 2.80
N ASP A 268 -9.85 -18.06 3.35
CA ASP A 268 -10.07 -18.97 4.47
C ASP A 268 -10.20 -20.45 4.04
N SER A 269 -10.41 -21.35 4.99
CA SER A 269 -10.55 -22.79 4.74
C SER A 269 -11.82 -23.17 3.96
N LYS A 270 -12.78 -22.25 3.81
CA LYS A 270 -14.01 -22.44 3.02
C LYS A 270 -13.86 -21.87 1.61
N GLY A 271 -12.72 -21.25 1.31
CA GLY A 271 -12.45 -20.59 0.04
C GLY A 271 -12.97 -19.15 -0.05
N GLU A 272 -13.51 -18.58 1.05
CA GLU A 272 -13.98 -17.21 1.08
C GLU A 272 -12.81 -16.23 1.06
N ILE A 273 -12.93 -15.16 0.26
CA ILE A 273 -11.90 -14.13 0.10
C ILE A 273 -12.17 -12.99 1.07
N TYR A 274 -11.16 -12.63 1.84
CA TYR A 274 -11.15 -11.44 2.70
C TYR A 274 -10.06 -10.48 2.24
N THR A 275 -10.45 -9.31 1.77
CA THR A 275 -9.52 -8.25 1.33
C THR A 275 -9.21 -7.35 2.51
N TYR A 276 -7.92 -7.08 2.75
CA TYR A 276 -7.50 -6.40 3.98
C TYR A 276 -6.48 -5.28 3.78
N ASP A 277 -5.97 -5.06 2.57
CA ASP A 277 -5.05 -3.95 2.28
C ASP A 277 -5.15 -3.46 0.83
N ILE A 278 -5.06 -2.12 0.67
CA ILE A 278 -4.90 -1.44 -0.61
C ILE A 278 -3.65 -0.57 -0.51
N ASN A 279 -2.60 -0.93 -1.21
CA ASN A 279 -1.35 -0.20 -1.24
C ASN A 279 -1.31 0.70 -2.47
N THR A 280 -1.48 2.00 -2.29
CA THR A 280 -1.41 2.98 -3.39
C THR A 280 0.02 3.41 -3.72
N ASN A 281 0.97 3.08 -2.84
CA ASN A 281 2.40 3.15 -3.11
C ASN A 281 2.99 1.74 -3.25
N THR A 282 2.51 1.01 -4.26
CA THR A 282 2.96 -0.36 -4.52
C THR A 282 4.41 -0.42 -4.99
N ASN A 283 5.13 -1.45 -4.55
CA ASN A 283 6.44 -1.84 -5.04
C ASN A 283 6.38 -3.28 -5.54
N TYR A 284 7.27 -3.64 -6.44
CA TYR A 284 7.28 -4.92 -7.13
C TYR A 284 8.56 -5.68 -6.79
N ASN A 285 8.48 -7.01 -6.75
CA ASN A 285 9.65 -7.85 -6.51
C ASN A 285 10.34 -8.16 -7.85
N SER A 286 11.59 -7.75 -8.00
CA SER A 286 12.34 -7.86 -9.25
C SER A 286 12.55 -9.30 -9.72
N ASP A 287 12.78 -10.25 -8.79
CA ASP A 287 13.01 -11.65 -9.13
C ASP A 287 11.72 -12.32 -9.61
N ALA A 288 10.59 -12.07 -8.91
CA ALA A 288 9.29 -12.56 -9.34
C ALA A 288 8.88 -12.01 -10.71
N GLU A 289 9.16 -10.73 -10.96
CA GLU A 289 8.91 -10.09 -12.25
C GLU A 289 9.80 -10.66 -13.36
N ALA A 290 11.10 -10.82 -13.11
CA ALA A 290 12.04 -11.38 -14.08
C ALA A 290 11.66 -12.82 -14.48
N ASN A 291 11.26 -13.64 -13.50
CA ASN A 291 10.84 -15.02 -13.74
C ASN A 291 9.54 -15.12 -14.57
N SER A 292 8.65 -14.12 -14.48
CA SER A 292 7.37 -14.09 -15.21
C SER A 292 7.42 -13.29 -16.52
N GLY A 293 8.43 -12.45 -16.71
CA GLY A 293 8.52 -11.51 -17.84
C GLY A 293 7.52 -10.35 -17.76
N LYS A 294 6.95 -10.07 -16.57
CA LYS A 294 5.98 -8.97 -16.33
C LYS A 294 6.62 -7.93 -15.42
N TYR A 295 6.51 -6.66 -15.76
CA TYR A 295 7.23 -5.58 -15.07
C TYR A 295 6.29 -4.44 -14.68
N GLY A 296 5.84 -4.40 -13.44
CA GLY A 296 4.86 -3.42 -12.94
C GLY A 296 5.36 -1.97 -13.04
N MET A 297 6.62 -1.69 -12.64
CA MET A 297 7.16 -0.33 -12.77
C MET A 297 7.29 0.13 -14.23
N LEU A 298 7.52 -0.78 -15.17
CA LEU A 298 7.50 -0.45 -16.59
C LEU A 298 6.09 -0.08 -17.05
N GLU A 299 5.06 -0.83 -16.60
CA GLU A 299 3.67 -0.50 -16.91
C GLU A 299 3.25 0.84 -16.28
N VAL A 300 3.71 1.17 -15.06
CA VAL A 300 3.50 2.49 -14.46
C VAL A 300 4.14 3.59 -15.31
N ALA A 301 5.39 3.41 -15.74
CA ALA A 301 6.07 4.40 -16.57
C ALA A 301 5.38 4.61 -17.94
N LYS A 302 4.95 3.52 -18.59
CA LYS A 302 4.17 3.57 -19.85
C LYS A 302 2.84 4.29 -19.65
N PHE A 303 2.12 3.98 -18.56
CA PHE A 303 0.86 4.62 -18.22
C PHE A 303 1.04 6.13 -18.05
N LEU A 304 2.03 6.56 -17.25
CA LEU A 304 2.31 7.98 -17.02
C LEU A 304 2.73 8.69 -18.33
N GLY A 305 3.56 8.05 -19.16
CA GLY A 305 3.95 8.59 -20.46
C GLY A 305 2.74 8.82 -21.37
N LYS A 306 1.83 7.84 -21.46
CA LYS A 306 0.59 7.96 -22.24
C LYS A 306 -0.32 9.08 -21.71
N GLU A 307 -0.43 9.22 -20.40
CA GLU A 307 -1.25 10.26 -19.80
C GLU A 307 -0.63 11.67 -19.97
N LEU A 308 0.71 11.79 -19.93
CA LEU A 308 1.40 13.03 -20.25
C LEU A 308 1.17 13.43 -21.73
N GLU A 309 1.30 12.49 -22.66
CA GLU A 309 1.05 12.72 -24.08
C GLU A 309 -0.42 13.11 -24.34
N LYS A 310 -1.38 12.46 -23.69
CA LYS A 310 -2.82 12.76 -23.80
C LYS A 310 -3.13 14.17 -23.33
N GLU A 311 -2.52 14.63 -22.23
CA GLU A 311 -2.82 15.94 -21.62
C GLU A 311 -2.06 17.07 -22.33
N TYR A 312 -0.83 16.82 -22.77
CA TYR A 312 0.09 17.86 -23.26
C TYR A 312 0.68 17.57 -24.65
N GLY A 313 0.34 16.46 -25.30
CA GLY A 313 1.02 15.96 -26.52
C GLY A 313 1.05 16.93 -27.72
N ALA A 314 0.08 17.84 -27.81
CA ALA A 314 0.10 18.91 -28.81
C ALA A 314 1.12 20.04 -28.48
N ARG A 315 1.66 20.08 -27.25
CA ARG A 315 2.60 21.10 -26.74
C ARG A 315 4.03 20.57 -26.57
N VAL A 316 4.27 19.27 -26.82
CA VAL A 316 5.56 18.61 -26.63
C VAL A 316 6.37 18.51 -27.94
N LYS A 317 5.80 18.96 -29.08
CA LYS A 317 6.48 19.00 -30.40
C LYS A 317 7.19 20.32 -30.65
#